data_6c8b1ce713780e342da7efce916f4633
#
_entry.id   6c8b1ce713780e342da7efce916f4633
#
_cell.length_a   1.000
_cell.length_b   1.000
_cell.length_c   1.000
_cell.angle_alpha   90.00
_cell.angle_beta   90.00
_cell.angle_gamma   90.00
#
_symmetry.space_group_name_H-M   'P 1'
#
loop_
_entity.id
_entity.type
_entity.pdbx_description
1 polymer ?
#
loop_
_entity_poly.entity_id
_entity_poly.type
_entity_poly.pdbx_seq_one_letter_code
_entity_poly.pdbx_strand_id
1 'polypeptide(L)' 'MGINKMNGILKLQILEIRDTGLTNMFDKNKVQWLANERGLFKLVFFIRDHSKEYFNFILTGEEK' A
#
# COMPACT_ATOMS: atom_id res chain seq x y z
N MET A 1 20.86 -9.42 2.92
CA MET A 1 19.78 -8.61 2.52
C MET A 1 18.67 -8.66 3.54
N GLY A 2 18.11 -7.58 3.79
CA GLY A 2 17.05 -7.55 4.73
C GLY A 2 15.80 -8.23 4.21
N ILE A 3 14.89 -8.46 5.10
CA ILE A 3 13.59 -8.94 4.72
C ILE A 3 12.91 -7.84 3.93
N ASN A 4 12.51 -8.18 2.76
CA ASN A 4 11.82 -7.24 1.90
C ASN A 4 10.32 -7.41 2.11
N LYS A 5 9.76 -6.58 2.97
CA LYS A 5 8.35 -6.69 3.29
C LYS A 5 7.46 -6.20 2.17
N MET A 6 8.02 -5.35 1.31
CA MET A 6 7.26 -4.76 0.23
C MET A 6 7.75 -5.34 -1.08
N ASN A 7 7.11 -6.42 -1.53
CA ASN A 7 7.52 -7.07 -2.76
C ASN A 7 6.94 -6.33 -3.98
N GLY A 8 7.31 -6.80 -5.16
CA GLY A 8 6.90 -6.14 -6.38
C GLY A 8 5.40 -6.12 -6.60
N ILE A 9 4.72 -7.19 -6.24
CA ILE A 9 3.27 -7.26 -6.39
C ILE A 9 2.61 -6.22 -5.50
N LEU A 10 3.08 -6.11 -4.26
CA LEU A 10 2.51 -5.14 -3.33
C LEU A 10 2.72 -3.72 -3.82
N LYS A 11 3.90 -3.42 -4.36
CA LYS A 11 4.15 -2.09 -4.91
C LYS A 11 3.20 -1.78 -6.05
N LEU A 12 2.96 -2.74 -6.92
CA LEU A 12 2.03 -2.55 -8.03
C LEU A 12 0.62 -2.29 -7.52
N GLN A 13 0.20 -2.98 -6.47
CA GLN A 13 -1.12 -2.76 -5.91
C GLN A 13 -1.25 -1.36 -5.32
N ILE A 14 -0.21 -0.88 -4.64
CA ILE A 14 -0.20 0.47 -4.11
C ILE A 14 -0.30 1.49 -5.24
N LEU A 15 0.48 1.29 -6.28
CA LEU A 15 0.47 2.21 -7.42
C LEU A 15 -0.87 2.19 -8.14
N GLU A 16 -1.52 1.04 -8.19
CA GLU A 16 -2.84 0.97 -8.81
C GLU A 16 -3.83 1.85 -8.08
N ILE A 17 -3.83 1.82 -6.75
CA ILE A 17 -4.72 2.68 -5.98
C ILE A 17 -4.34 4.15 -6.19
N ARG A 18 -3.05 4.46 -6.17
CA ARG A 18 -2.60 5.83 -6.35
C ARG A 18 -3.05 6.38 -7.70
N ASP A 19 -2.98 5.56 -8.72
CA ASP A 19 -3.32 5.99 -10.07
C ASP A 19 -4.81 6.27 -10.25
N THR A 20 -5.65 5.76 -9.35
CA THR A 20 -7.08 6.08 -9.43
C THR A 20 -7.35 7.54 -9.12
N GLY A 21 -6.51 8.17 -8.32
CA GLY A 21 -6.74 9.53 -7.89
C GLY A 21 -7.94 9.70 -6.98
N LEU A 22 -8.47 8.60 -6.44
CA LEU A 22 -9.71 8.64 -5.68
C LEU A 22 -9.52 8.94 -4.21
N THR A 23 -8.29 8.87 -3.71
CA THR A 23 -8.09 9.06 -2.29
C THR A 23 -6.68 9.56 -2.01
N ASN A 24 -6.53 10.15 -0.84
CA ASN A 24 -5.23 10.52 -0.31
C ASN A 24 -4.54 9.24 0.17
N MET A 25 -3.32 9.00 -0.32
CA MET A 25 -2.61 7.77 0.01
C MET A 25 -2.22 7.67 1.48
N PHE A 26 -2.29 8.76 2.22
CA PHE A 26 -2.06 8.72 3.67
C PHE A 26 -3.34 8.38 4.46
N ASP A 27 -4.47 8.32 3.80
CA ASP A 27 -5.71 7.88 4.44
C ASP A 27 -5.77 6.37 4.34
N LYS A 28 -5.12 5.69 5.28
CA LYS A 28 -4.98 4.25 5.18
C LYS A 28 -6.31 3.52 5.19
N ASN A 29 -7.30 4.05 5.88
CA ASN A 29 -8.60 3.40 5.93
C ASN A 29 -9.28 3.42 4.58
N LYS A 30 -9.18 4.56 3.89
CA LYS A 30 -9.77 4.68 2.56
C LYS A 30 -9.00 3.83 1.55
N VAL A 31 -7.68 3.84 1.64
CA VAL A 31 -6.87 3.03 0.75
C VAL A 31 -7.17 1.56 0.96
N GLN A 32 -7.30 1.14 2.21
CA GLN A 32 -7.61 -0.24 2.52
C GLN A 32 -8.99 -0.63 1.95
N TRP A 33 -9.96 0.27 2.09
CA TRP A 33 -11.28 0.03 1.56
C TRP A 33 -11.25 -0.13 0.03
N LEU A 34 -10.56 0.79 -0.64
CA LEU A 34 -10.45 0.72 -2.10
C LEU A 34 -9.74 -0.55 -2.54
N ALA A 35 -8.69 -0.92 -1.83
CA ALA A 35 -7.96 -2.15 -2.16
C ALA A 35 -8.87 -3.36 -2.00
N ASN A 36 -9.67 -3.39 -0.96
CA ASN A 36 -10.60 -4.48 -0.75
C ASN A 36 -11.61 -4.56 -1.89
N GLU A 37 -12.13 -3.41 -2.32
CA GLU A 37 -13.10 -3.36 -3.40
C GLU A 37 -12.51 -3.87 -4.72
N ARG A 38 -11.22 -3.70 -4.90
CA ARG A 38 -10.55 -4.11 -6.12
C ARG A 38 -9.92 -5.49 -6.03
N GLY A 39 -10.07 -6.16 -4.90
CA GLY A 39 -9.48 -7.49 -4.72
C GLY A 39 -7.99 -7.49 -4.48
N LEU A 40 -7.44 -6.35 -4.08
CA LEU A 40 -6.00 -6.22 -3.84
C LEU A 40 -5.69 -6.60 -2.40
N PHE A 41 -5.87 -7.87 -2.06
CA PHE A 41 -5.87 -8.29 -0.68
C PHE A 41 -4.50 -8.26 -0.03
N LYS A 42 -3.41 -8.41 -0.79
CA LYS A 42 -2.08 -8.24 -0.22
C LYS A 42 -1.93 -6.85 0.39
N LEU A 43 -2.43 -5.85 -0.32
CA LEU A 43 -2.36 -4.48 0.18
C LEU A 43 -3.25 -4.30 1.41
N VAL A 44 -4.43 -4.89 1.39
CA VAL A 44 -5.32 -4.81 2.55
C VAL A 44 -4.62 -5.32 3.80
N PHE A 45 -4.02 -6.50 3.71
CA PHE A 45 -3.36 -7.09 4.87
C PHE A 45 -2.10 -6.33 5.25
N PHE A 46 -1.37 -5.84 4.27
CA PHE A 46 -0.16 -5.08 4.55
C PHE A 46 -0.48 -3.79 5.32
N ILE A 47 -1.50 -3.08 4.90
CA ILE A 47 -1.89 -1.85 5.60
C ILE A 47 -2.34 -2.18 7.03
N ARG A 48 -3.09 -3.26 7.19
CA ARG A 48 -3.58 -3.64 8.50
C ARG A 48 -2.44 -3.99 9.45
N ASP A 49 -1.46 -4.74 8.97
CA ASP A 49 -0.44 -5.30 9.83
C ASP A 49 0.86 -4.52 9.83
N HIS A 50 1.12 -3.74 8.79
CA HIS A 50 2.39 -3.04 8.60
C HIS A 50 2.17 -1.61 8.14
N SER A 51 1.30 -0.90 8.84
CA SER A 51 0.96 0.46 8.41
C SER A 51 2.15 1.39 8.44
N LYS A 52 3.09 1.18 9.35
CA LYS A 52 4.28 2.03 9.39
C LYS A 52 5.11 1.88 8.12
N GLU A 53 5.29 0.65 7.69
CA GLU A 53 6.03 0.41 6.45
C GLU A 53 5.29 0.99 5.26
N TYR A 54 3.96 0.90 5.26
CA TYR A 54 3.16 1.49 4.20
C TYR A 54 3.38 3.00 4.14
N PHE A 55 3.26 3.68 5.27
CA PHE A 55 3.45 5.13 5.29
C PHE A 55 4.86 5.53 4.91
N ASN A 56 5.84 4.74 5.34
CA ASN A 56 7.21 5.03 4.97
C ASN A 56 7.41 4.96 3.46
N PHE A 57 6.82 3.95 2.83
CA PHE A 57 6.90 3.84 1.38
C PHE A 57 6.25 5.04 0.69
N ILE A 58 5.08 5.47 1.18
CA ILE A 58 4.39 6.60 0.59
C ILE A 58 5.23 7.87 0.73
N LEU A 59 5.86 8.07 1.87
CA LEU A 59 6.69 9.25 2.11
C LEU A 59 7.92 9.29 1.23
N THR A 60 8.59 8.15 1.07
CA THR A 60 9.87 8.12 0.38
C THR A 60 9.73 7.71 -1.09
N GLY A 61 8.63 7.09 -1.45
CA GLY A 61 8.44 6.56 -2.79
C GLY A 61 9.19 5.28 -3.03
N GLU A 62 9.85 4.73 -2.01
CA GLU A 62 10.57 3.49 -2.16
C GLU A 62 10.71 2.83 -0.81
N GLU A 63 10.96 1.54 -0.83
CA GLU A 63 11.18 0.83 0.41
C GLU A 63 12.62 0.97 0.85
N LYS A 64 12.82 0.90 2.14
CA LYS A 64 14.15 0.98 2.72
C LYS A 64 14.49 -0.29 3.46
#